data_dfe8574fd2ecb55526bebf4752462150
#
_entry.id   dfe8574fd2ecb55526bebf4752462150
#
_cell.length_a   1.000
_cell.length_b   1.000
_cell.length_c   1.000
_cell.angle_alpha   90.00
_cell.angle_beta   90.00
_cell.angle_gamma   90.00
#
_symmetry.space_group_name_H-M   'P 1'
#
loop_
_entity.id
_entity.type
_entity.pdbx_description
1 polymer ?
#
loop_
_entity_poly.entity_id
_entity_poly.type
_entity_poly.pdbx_seq_one_letter_code
_entity_poly.pdbx_strand_id
1 'polypeptide(L)'
;MKKLESNFINMALVLTTICVLAALLLSAFFSLTKSEIEQSAKEKQTAAISEVLPMENAQLKSEVVVLDEKEYTIYNAFVGEDYVGTAVESSSNSGFNGLVRVMVGFAPDGKILNYAVLEQKETPGLGTKMEEWFKPQQEITPSLVERIFGFEVKKLQRESSIVGHMMQGNLAVRNDGGTIDAITAATISSRAFLNAVNSAYSVFLKASPLQ
;
A
#
# COMPACT_ATOMS: atom_id res chain seq x y z
N MET A 1 53.63 -14.06 -1.24
CA MET A 1 52.46 -14.25 -2.13
C MET A 1 52.88 -13.80 -3.51
N LYS A 2 52.87 -14.71 -4.54
CA LYS A 2 53.14 -14.33 -5.94
C LYS A 2 52.02 -13.37 -6.39
N LYS A 3 52.40 -12.14 -6.80
CA LYS A 3 51.46 -11.24 -7.47
C LYS A 3 51.02 -11.90 -8.77
N LEU A 4 49.72 -12.07 -8.96
CA LEU A 4 49.13 -12.49 -10.23
C LEU A 4 49.45 -11.38 -11.26
N GLU A 5 50.10 -11.74 -12.37
CA GLU A 5 50.33 -10.80 -13.46
C GLU A 5 48.99 -10.33 -14.02
N SER A 6 48.85 -9.03 -14.29
CA SER A 6 47.61 -8.45 -14.83
C SER A 6 47.49 -8.82 -16.32
N ASN A 7 47.08 -10.07 -16.56
CA ASN A 7 46.71 -10.56 -17.88
C ASN A 7 45.18 -10.56 -17.98
N PHE A 8 44.60 -10.31 -19.15
CA PHE A 8 43.15 -10.30 -19.39
C PHE A 8 42.44 -11.56 -18.83
N ILE A 9 43.05 -12.74 -19.00
CA ILE A 9 42.52 -14.01 -18.49
C ILE A 9 42.47 -14.02 -16.96
N ASN A 10 43.53 -13.56 -16.30
CA ASN A 10 43.57 -13.49 -14.83
C ASN A 10 42.55 -12.50 -14.27
N MET A 11 42.36 -11.35 -14.93
CA MET A 11 41.35 -10.37 -14.55
C MET A 11 39.93 -10.97 -14.72
N ALA A 12 39.65 -11.64 -15.84
CA ALA A 12 38.37 -12.31 -16.09
C ALA A 12 38.10 -13.41 -15.06
N LEU A 13 39.08 -14.24 -14.73
CA LEU A 13 38.96 -15.30 -13.72
C LEU A 13 38.66 -14.73 -12.33
N VAL A 14 39.39 -13.71 -11.90
CA VAL A 14 39.17 -13.08 -10.58
C VAL A 14 37.76 -12.47 -10.50
N LEU A 15 37.39 -11.71 -11.54
CA LEU A 15 36.04 -11.11 -11.58
C LEU A 15 34.94 -12.18 -11.53
N THR A 16 35.06 -13.22 -12.37
CA THR A 16 34.07 -14.31 -12.39
C THR A 16 33.99 -15.03 -11.04
N THR A 17 35.15 -15.31 -10.42
CA THR A 17 35.19 -15.96 -9.10
C THR A 17 34.49 -15.11 -8.03
N ILE A 18 34.74 -13.80 -8.00
CA ILE A 18 34.07 -12.89 -7.05
C ILE A 18 32.58 -12.86 -7.31
N CYS A 19 32.12 -12.76 -8.57
CA CYS A 19 30.70 -12.75 -8.92
C CYS A 19 30.01 -14.07 -8.52
N VAL A 20 30.65 -15.22 -8.77
CA VAL A 20 30.12 -16.54 -8.39
C VAL A 20 30.00 -16.66 -6.86
N LEU A 21 31.03 -16.27 -6.12
CA LEU A 21 31.00 -16.29 -4.66
C LEU A 21 29.91 -15.38 -4.10
N ALA A 22 29.80 -14.16 -4.63
CA ALA A 22 28.76 -13.22 -4.23
C ALA A 22 27.35 -13.76 -4.52
N ALA A 23 27.13 -14.36 -5.69
CA ALA A 23 25.87 -14.96 -6.07
C ALA A 23 25.49 -16.16 -5.17
N LEU A 24 26.46 -17.02 -4.83
CA LEU A 24 26.24 -18.16 -3.92
C LEU A 24 25.88 -17.68 -2.51
N LEU A 25 26.59 -16.69 -1.98
CA LEU A 25 26.30 -16.11 -0.67
C LEU A 25 24.90 -15.48 -0.65
N LEU A 26 24.57 -14.68 -1.66
CA LEU A 26 23.24 -14.04 -1.76
C LEU A 26 22.12 -15.07 -1.85
N SER A 27 22.31 -16.11 -2.67
CA SER A 27 21.35 -17.23 -2.80
C SER A 27 21.13 -17.97 -1.47
N ALA A 28 22.22 -18.25 -0.74
CA ALA A 28 22.15 -18.88 0.56
C ALA A 28 21.38 -18.03 1.60
N PHE A 29 21.70 -16.73 1.68
CA PHE A 29 20.96 -15.81 2.55
C PHE A 29 19.50 -15.70 2.17
N PHE A 30 19.18 -15.58 0.88
CA PHE A 30 17.80 -15.55 0.40
C PHE A 30 17.03 -16.82 0.79
N SER A 31 17.66 -17.99 0.63
CA SER A 31 17.03 -19.26 1.01
C SER A 31 16.74 -19.36 2.52
N LEU A 32 17.63 -18.84 3.35
CA LEU A 32 17.46 -18.82 4.81
C LEU A 32 16.38 -17.83 5.27
N THR A 33 16.24 -16.69 4.58
CA THR A 33 15.31 -15.62 4.97
C THR A 33 13.95 -15.71 4.30
N LYS A 34 13.79 -16.53 3.25
CA LYS A 34 12.56 -16.65 2.47
C LYS A 34 11.34 -16.97 3.33
N SER A 35 11.45 -17.92 4.24
CA SER A 35 10.38 -18.34 5.15
C SER A 35 9.88 -17.17 6.04
N GLU A 36 10.81 -16.41 6.60
CA GLU A 36 10.49 -15.26 7.47
C GLU A 36 9.85 -14.12 6.66
N ILE A 37 10.30 -13.90 5.42
CA ILE A 37 9.72 -12.90 4.53
C ILE A 37 8.28 -13.26 4.18
N GLU A 38 8.02 -14.53 3.81
CA GLU A 38 6.67 -15.00 3.49
C GLU A 38 5.74 -14.94 4.71
N GLN A 39 6.23 -15.30 5.89
CA GLN A 39 5.45 -15.20 7.12
C GLN A 39 5.12 -13.74 7.46
N SER A 40 6.10 -12.85 7.43
CA SER A 40 5.89 -11.41 7.66
C SER A 40 4.90 -10.80 6.66
N ALA A 41 4.94 -11.23 5.39
CA ALA A 41 3.99 -10.78 4.39
C ALA A 41 2.55 -11.23 4.70
N LYS A 42 2.36 -12.48 5.15
CA LYS A 42 1.05 -12.99 5.57
C LYS A 42 0.53 -12.29 6.83
N GLU A 43 1.40 -12.04 7.81
CA GLU A 43 1.04 -11.31 9.03
C GLU A 43 0.58 -9.89 8.71
N LYS A 44 1.32 -9.17 7.83
CA LYS A 44 0.92 -7.85 7.34
C LYS A 44 -0.41 -7.87 6.60
N GLN A 45 -0.63 -8.88 5.76
CA GLN A 45 -1.88 -9.04 5.03
C GLN A 45 -3.06 -9.26 5.98
N THR A 46 -2.90 -10.15 6.97
CA THR A 46 -3.93 -10.43 7.98
C THR A 46 -4.22 -9.19 8.85
N ALA A 47 -3.18 -8.47 9.27
CA ALA A 47 -3.32 -7.23 10.01
C ALA A 47 -4.05 -6.16 9.17
N ALA A 48 -3.71 -6.04 7.89
CA ALA A 48 -4.36 -5.10 6.97
C ALA A 48 -5.85 -5.41 6.80
N ILE A 49 -6.24 -6.69 6.66
CA ILE A 49 -7.65 -7.08 6.59
C ILE A 49 -8.39 -6.64 7.85
N SER A 50 -7.79 -6.88 9.03
CA SER A 50 -8.38 -6.48 10.32
C SER A 50 -8.45 -4.95 10.49
N GLU A 51 -7.56 -4.20 9.85
CA GLU A 51 -7.55 -2.73 9.89
C GLU A 51 -8.63 -2.12 8.98
N VAL A 52 -8.92 -2.76 7.84
CA VAL A 52 -9.80 -2.19 6.82
C VAL A 52 -11.26 -2.68 6.90
N LEU A 53 -11.52 -3.77 7.62
CA LEU A 53 -12.86 -4.33 7.80
C LEU A 53 -13.27 -4.40 9.28
N PRO A 54 -14.57 -4.26 9.60
CA PRO A 54 -15.09 -4.54 10.94
C PRO A 54 -15.01 -6.04 11.20
N MET A 55 -14.03 -6.46 12.06
CA MET A 55 -13.74 -7.88 12.33
C MET A 55 -14.51 -8.46 13.52
N GLU A 56 -15.38 -7.68 14.18
CA GLU A 56 -16.14 -8.15 15.35
C GLU A 56 -17.11 -9.26 14.93
N ASN A 57 -16.75 -10.52 15.26
CA ASN A 57 -17.49 -11.74 14.92
C ASN A 57 -17.64 -12.03 13.39
N ALA A 58 -16.81 -11.42 12.56
CA ALA A 58 -16.89 -11.62 11.11
C ALA A 58 -16.16 -12.88 10.67
N GLN A 59 -16.78 -13.64 9.77
CA GLN A 59 -16.16 -14.74 9.02
C GLN A 59 -15.67 -14.20 7.67
N LEU A 60 -14.44 -14.50 7.32
CA LEU A 60 -13.83 -14.11 6.04
C LEU A 60 -13.93 -15.23 5.03
N LYS A 61 -14.37 -14.89 3.82
CA LYS A 61 -14.27 -15.75 2.63
C LYS A 61 -13.35 -15.07 1.63
N SER A 62 -12.25 -15.74 1.28
CA SER A 62 -11.33 -15.24 0.25
C SER A 62 -11.70 -15.78 -1.13
N GLU A 63 -11.61 -14.92 -2.13
CA GLU A 63 -11.87 -15.24 -3.52
C GLU A 63 -10.85 -14.54 -4.42
N VAL A 64 -10.53 -15.16 -5.57
CA VAL A 64 -9.67 -14.53 -6.58
C VAL A 64 -10.54 -14.09 -7.74
N VAL A 65 -10.47 -12.81 -8.06
CA VAL A 65 -11.22 -12.18 -9.16
C VAL A 65 -10.26 -11.74 -10.24
N VAL A 66 -10.56 -12.08 -11.49
CA VAL A 66 -9.78 -11.65 -12.65
C VAL A 66 -10.47 -10.45 -13.30
N LEU A 67 -9.72 -9.33 -13.38
CA LEU A 67 -10.13 -8.11 -14.07
C LEU A 67 -8.96 -7.60 -14.92
N ASP A 68 -9.21 -7.33 -16.21
CA ASP A 68 -8.20 -6.83 -17.16
C ASP A 68 -6.90 -7.65 -17.17
N GLU A 69 -7.03 -8.99 -17.24
CA GLU A 69 -5.93 -9.97 -17.23
C GLU A 69 -5.07 -9.98 -15.95
N LYS A 70 -5.50 -9.28 -14.89
CA LYS A 70 -4.86 -9.28 -13.57
C LYS A 70 -5.71 -10.03 -12.56
N GLU A 71 -5.04 -10.79 -11.70
CA GLU A 71 -5.66 -11.46 -10.58
C GLU A 71 -5.66 -10.53 -9.35
N TYR A 72 -6.81 -10.45 -8.70
CA TYR A 72 -7.01 -9.69 -7.47
C TYR A 72 -7.54 -10.62 -6.39
N THR A 73 -6.97 -10.53 -5.20
CA THR A 73 -7.50 -11.26 -4.04
C THR A 73 -8.47 -10.37 -3.29
N ILE A 74 -9.67 -10.88 -3.06
CA ILE A 74 -10.70 -10.21 -2.27
C ILE A 74 -11.05 -11.03 -1.03
N TYR A 75 -11.49 -10.35 0.01
CA TYR A 75 -11.89 -10.92 1.28
C TYR A 75 -13.26 -10.37 1.66
N ASN A 76 -14.29 -11.19 1.49
CA ASN A 76 -15.65 -10.85 1.86
C ASN A 76 -15.89 -11.18 3.34
N ALA A 77 -16.36 -10.21 4.12
CA ALA A 77 -16.65 -10.35 5.53
C ALA A 77 -18.16 -10.53 5.75
N PHE A 78 -18.52 -11.52 6.57
CA PHE A 78 -19.90 -11.84 6.94
C PHE A 78 -20.02 -11.96 8.46
N VAL A 79 -21.08 -11.41 9.03
CA VAL A 79 -21.48 -11.63 10.42
C VAL A 79 -22.76 -12.48 10.41
N GLY A 80 -22.61 -13.78 10.69
CA GLY A 80 -23.69 -14.74 10.41
C GLY A 80 -23.94 -14.88 8.91
N GLU A 81 -25.12 -14.48 8.45
CA GLU A 81 -25.50 -14.44 7.03
C GLU A 81 -25.39 -13.02 6.42
N ASP A 82 -25.21 -12.01 7.26
CA ASP A 82 -25.17 -10.62 6.81
C ASP A 82 -23.78 -10.27 6.23
N TYR A 83 -23.78 -9.78 4.99
CA TYR A 83 -22.58 -9.24 4.35
C TYR A 83 -22.27 -7.85 4.92
N VAL A 84 -21.04 -7.67 5.46
CA VAL A 84 -20.64 -6.43 6.14
C VAL A 84 -19.58 -5.63 5.38
N GLY A 85 -18.93 -6.22 4.39
CA GLY A 85 -17.98 -5.50 3.53
C GLY A 85 -16.97 -6.41 2.84
N THR A 86 -16.19 -5.81 1.96
CA THR A 86 -15.12 -6.49 1.21
C THR A 86 -13.80 -5.74 1.33
N ALA A 87 -12.72 -6.44 1.66
CA ALA A 87 -11.37 -5.94 1.48
C ALA A 87 -10.83 -6.43 0.14
N VAL A 88 -10.23 -5.52 -0.61
CA VAL A 88 -9.62 -5.78 -1.93
C VAL A 88 -8.14 -5.46 -1.87
N GLU A 89 -7.31 -6.45 -2.20
CA GLU A 89 -5.88 -6.22 -2.42
C GLU A 89 -5.66 -5.74 -3.86
N SER A 90 -5.00 -4.59 -4.01
CA SER A 90 -4.72 -3.98 -5.31
C SER A 90 -3.35 -3.35 -5.35
N SER A 91 -2.85 -3.08 -6.56
CA SER A 91 -1.53 -2.50 -6.75
C SER A 91 -1.45 -1.59 -7.97
N SER A 92 -0.50 -0.66 -7.92
CA SER A 92 -0.11 0.20 -9.03
C SER A 92 1.41 0.22 -9.17
N ASN A 93 1.90 0.12 -10.40
CA ASN A 93 3.34 0.23 -10.72
C ASN A 93 3.75 1.66 -11.11
N SER A 94 2.85 2.64 -10.98
CA SER A 94 3.09 4.03 -11.36
C SER A 94 3.67 4.90 -10.23
N GLY A 95 4.16 4.30 -9.15
CA GLY A 95 4.85 5.00 -8.08
C GLY A 95 6.19 5.59 -8.54
N PHE A 96 6.73 6.53 -7.77
CA PHE A 96 8.03 7.16 -8.08
C PHE A 96 9.16 6.12 -8.07
N ASN A 97 9.14 5.20 -7.11
CA ASN A 97 10.07 4.06 -7.03
C ASN A 97 9.39 2.72 -7.43
N GLY A 98 8.26 2.77 -8.13
CA GLY A 98 7.60 1.60 -8.71
C GLY A 98 6.36 1.14 -7.94
N LEU A 99 6.38 -0.10 -7.46
CA LEU A 99 5.20 -0.76 -6.91
C LEU A 99 4.67 -0.08 -5.62
N VAL A 100 3.37 0.22 -5.64
CA VAL A 100 2.56 0.55 -4.47
C VAL A 100 1.43 -0.47 -4.38
N ARG A 101 1.35 -1.23 -3.28
CA ARG A 101 0.34 -2.26 -3.04
C ARG A 101 -0.45 -1.92 -1.79
N VAL A 102 -1.77 -1.95 -1.92
CA VAL A 102 -2.70 -1.51 -0.87
C VAL A 102 -3.80 -2.55 -0.64
N MET A 103 -4.32 -2.58 0.57
CA MET A 103 -5.58 -3.21 0.92
C MET A 103 -6.60 -2.12 1.15
N VAL A 104 -7.78 -2.21 0.53
CA VAL A 104 -8.85 -1.22 0.68
C VAL A 104 -10.11 -1.93 1.12
N GLY A 105 -10.69 -1.49 2.23
CA GLY A 105 -11.98 -2.00 2.74
C GLY A 105 -13.13 -1.16 2.21
N PHE A 106 -14.15 -1.83 1.70
CA PHE A 106 -15.38 -1.22 1.22
C PHE A 106 -16.58 -1.74 2.03
N ALA A 107 -17.47 -0.83 2.40
CA ALA A 107 -18.80 -1.18 2.91
C ALA A 107 -19.69 -1.72 1.77
N PRO A 108 -20.80 -2.38 2.07
CA PRO A 108 -21.72 -2.90 1.07
C PRO A 108 -22.24 -1.86 0.07
N ASP A 109 -22.33 -0.60 0.49
CA ASP A 109 -22.76 0.54 -0.33
C ASP A 109 -21.64 1.15 -1.20
N GLY A 110 -20.41 0.62 -1.15
CA GLY A 110 -19.23 1.12 -1.87
C GLY A 110 -18.49 2.25 -1.18
N LYS A 111 -18.82 2.57 0.06
CA LYS A 111 -18.07 3.54 0.86
C LYS A 111 -16.73 2.96 1.31
N ILE A 112 -15.64 3.73 1.19
CA ILE A 112 -14.33 3.33 1.71
C ILE A 112 -14.38 3.33 3.25
N LEU A 113 -14.20 2.17 3.86
CA LEU A 113 -14.13 2.01 5.32
C LEU A 113 -12.76 2.44 5.86
N ASN A 114 -11.71 1.89 5.30
CA ASN A 114 -10.32 2.21 5.62
C ASN A 114 -9.39 1.64 4.54
N TYR A 115 -8.10 1.95 4.62
CA TYR A 115 -7.08 1.33 3.79
C TYR A 115 -5.81 1.05 4.60
N ALA A 116 -5.01 0.10 4.13
CA ALA A 116 -3.67 -0.19 4.64
C ALA A 116 -2.68 -0.33 3.48
N VAL A 117 -1.45 0.15 3.65
CA VAL A 117 -0.38 0.01 2.65
C VAL A 117 0.39 -1.27 2.94
N LEU A 118 0.31 -2.25 2.05
CA LEU A 118 0.99 -3.54 2.18
C LEU A 118 2.46 -3.46 1.80
N GLU A 119 2.74 -2.78 0.68
CA GLU A 119 4.09 -2.61 0.14
C GLU A 119 4.23 -1.28 -0.59
N GLN A 120 5.33 -0.61 -0.34
CA GLN A 120 5.75 0.58 -1.07
C GLN A 120 7.26 0.72 -0.98
N LYS A 121 7.87 1.33 -1.99
CA LYS A 121 9.32 1.61 -2.05
C LYS A 121 9.60 3.09 -2.23
N GLU A 122 8.64 3.92 -1.84
CA GLU A 122 8.67 5.37 -2.03
C GLU A 122 9.72 6.05 -1.13
N THR A 123 10.06 7.27 -1.47
CA THR A 123 11.05 8.04 -0.72
C THR A 123 10.58 8.31 0.71
N PRO A 124 11.40 7.96 1.73
CA PRO A 124 11.09 8.23 3.14
C PRO A 124 10.77 9.70 3.40
N GLY A 125 9.71 9.96 4.17
CA GLY A 125 9.25 11.31 4.51
C GLY A 125 8.53 12.07 3.39
N LEU A 126 8.44 11.48 2.18
CA LEU A 126 7.69 11.98 1.04
C LEU A 126 6.58 11.01 0.67
N GLY A 127 6.79 10.13 -0.32
CA GLY A 127 5.78 9.16 -0.76
C GLY A 127 5.33 8.18 0.31
N THR A 128 6.19 7.81 1.26
CA THR A 128 5.84 6.95 2.40
C THR A 128 4.73 7.52 3.29
N LYS A 129 4.50 8.84 3.25
CA LYS A 129 3.38 9.47 3.97
C LYS A 129 2.02 8.97 3.52
N MET A 130 1.89 8.28 2.38
CA MET A 130 0.62 7.70 1.93
C MET A 130 -0.04 6.78 2.97
N GLU A 131 0.72 6.22 3.89
CA GLU A 131 0.21 5.35 4.95
C GLU A 131 -0.79 6.07 5.88
N GLU A 132 -0.63 7.40 6.05
CA GLU A 132 -1.46 8.22 6.95
C GLU A 132 -2.11 9.41 6.24
N TRP A 133 -1.55 9.88 5.11
CA TRP A 133 -1.98 11.11 4.45
C TRP A 133 -3.44 11.11 4.01
N PHE A 134 -3.92 9.98 3.56
CA PHE A 134 -5.26 9.80 3.03
C PHE A 134 -6.25 9.25 4.08
N LYS A 135 -5.83 9.15 5.34
CA LYS A 135 -6.71 8.88 6.49
C LYS A 135 -7.29 10.17 7.06
N PRO A 136 -8.41 10.08 7.82
CA PRO A 136 -8.94 11.23 8.52
C PRO A 136 -7.86 11.86 9.40
N GLN A 137 -7.73 13.17 9.34
CA GLN A 137 -6.79 13.87 10.21
C GLN A 137 -7.27 13.72 11.65
N GLN A 138 -6.43 13.16 12.50
CA GLN A 138 -6.68 13.20 13.94
C GLN A 138 -6.69 14.67 14.36
N GLU A 139 -7.67 15.05 15.18
CA GLU A 139 -7.67 16.36 15.81
C GLU A 139 -6.39 16.51 16.62
N ILE A 140 -5.48 17.33 16.14
CA ILE A 140 -4.25 17.64 16.87
C ILE A 140 -4.69 18.41 18.09
N THR A 141 -4.60 17.80 19.28
CA THR A 141 -4.74 18.55 20.54
C THR A 141 -3.77 19.74 20.49
N PRO A 142 -4.23 20.96 20.82
CA PRO A 142 -3.38 22.14 20.77
C PRO A 142 -2.09 21.88 21.53
N SER A 143 -0.95 22.20 20.92
CA SER A 143 0.35 22.04 21.55
C SER A 143 0.39 22.86 22.85
N LEU A 144 1.24 22.47 23.82
CA LEU A 144 1.43 23.25 25.05
C LEU A 144 1.76 24.72 24.74
N VAL A 145 2.46 24.99 23.64
CA VAL A 145 2.82 26.31 23.16
C VAL A 145 1.58 27.12 22.73
N GLU A 146 0.64 26.51 21.98
CA GLU A 146 -0.64 27.13 21.60
C GLU A 146 -1.51 27.43 22.81
N ARG A 147 -1.52 26.53 23.81
CA ARG A 147 -2.26 26.75 25.07
C ARG A 147 -1.68 27.83 25.95
N ILE A 148 -0.35 28.02 25.95
CA ILE A 148 0.35 29.02 26.79
C ILE A 148 0.36 30.40 26.12
N PHE A 149 0.52 30.46 24.82
CA PHE A 149 0.71 31.75 24.10
C PHE A 149 -0.52 32.19 23.31
N GLY A 150 -1.61 31.40 23.29
CA GLY A 150 -2.86 31.82 22.66
C GLY A 150 -2.79 31.97 21.13
N PHE A 151 -1.79 31.43 20.47
CA PHE A 151 -1.69 31.47 19.01
C PHE A 151 -2.61 30.40 18.43
N GLU A 152 -3.69 30.82 17.76
CA GLU A 152 -4.44 29.93 16.88
C GLU A 152 -3.59 29.68 15.62
N VAL A 153 -2.92 28.52 15.54
CA VAL A 153 -2.34 28.06 14.28
C VAL A 153 -3.51 27.69 13.36
N LYS A 154 -3.75 28.52 12.33
CA LYS A 154 -4.77 28.27 11.32
C LYS A 154 -4.49 26.92 10.67
N LYS A 155 -5.19 25.87 11.14
CA LYS A 155 -5.09 24.52 10.59
C LYS A 155 -5.48 24.58 9.11
N LEU A 156 -4.56 24.30 8.21
CA LEU A 156 -4.91 24.06 6.82
C LEU A 156 -5.79 22.79 6.81
N GLN A 157 -7.09 22.97 6.58
CA GLN A 157 -7.98 21.86 6.29
C GLN A 157 -7.55 21.26 4.94
N ARG A 158 -6.89 20.12 4.98
CA ARG A 158 -6.54 19.35 3.77
C ARG A 158 -7.71 18.41 3.47
N GLU A 159 -8.22 18.45 2.26
CA GLU A 159 -9.17 17.46 1.75
C GLU A 159 -8.39 16.27 1.17
N SER A 160 -7.62 15.59 2.02
CA SER A 160 -6.81 14.46 1.61
C SER A 160 -7.41 13.11 1.98
N SER A 161 -8.33 13.06 2.96
CA SER A 161 -8.93 11.80 3.40
C SER A 161 -9.77 11.18 2.30
N ILE A 162 -9.56 9.87 2.07
CA ILE A 162 -10.45 9.05 1.23
C ILE A 162 -11.38 8.17 2.07
N VAL A 163 -11.09 8.01 3.35
CA VAL A 163 -11.89 7.21 4.28
C VAL A 163 -13.23 7.90 4.51
N GLY A 164 -14.30 7.14 4.38
CA GLY A 164 -15.65 7.65 4.46
C GLY A 164 -16.19 8.21 3.14
N HIS A 165 -15.38 8.30 2.07
CA HIS A 165 -15.87 8.72 0.76
C HIS A 165 -16.69 7.62 0.10
N MET A 166 -17.82 8.02 -0.46
CA MET A 166 -18.60 7.20 -1.37
C MET A 166 -17.95 7.25 -2.74
N MET A 167 -17.54 6.10 -3.27
CA MET A 167 -16.94 6.03 -4.60
C MET A 167 -18.02 6.21 -5.68
N GLN A 168 -18.04 7.37 -6.34
CA GLN A 168 -18.94 7.69 -7.48
C GLN A 168 -18.17 7.81 -8.79
N GLY A 169 -16.94 7.33 -8.83
CA GLY A 169 -16.02 7.41 -9.95
C GLY A 169 -14.57 7.31 -9.49
N ASN A 170 -13.64 7.62 -10.38
CA ASN A 170 -12.22 7.57 -10.06
C ASN A 170 -11.81 8.73 -9.16
N LEU A 171 -11.12 8.42 -8.05
CA LEU A 171 -10.43 9.40 -7.24
C LEU A 171 -9.22 9.95 -7.99
N ALA A 172 -9.03 11.27 -7.96
CA ALA A 172 -7.89 11.92 -8.57
C ALA A 172 -7.38 13.07 -7.67
N VAL A 173 -6.11 13.40 -7.82
CA VAL A 173 -5.53 14.57 -7.14
C VAL A 173 -6.02 15.87 -7.76
N ARG A 174 -6.03 16.97 -7.01
CA ARG A 174 -6.46 18.30 -7.49
C ARG A 174 -5.75 18.74 -8.77
N ASN A 175 -4.46 18.43 -8.90
CA ASN A 175 -3.68 18.77 -10.09
C ASN A 175 -4.18 18.07 -11.37
N ASP A 176 -4.96 17.00 -11.23
CA ASP A 176 -5.54 16.22 -12.33
C ASP A 176 -7.07 16.43 -12.43
N GLY A 177 -7.58 17.50 -11.81
CA GLY A 177 -9.01 17.84 -11.85
C GLY A 177 -9.86 17.13 -10.79
N GLY A 178 -9.26 16.36 -9.87
CA GLY A 178 -9.94 15.74 -8.74
C GLY A 178 -10.09 16.65 -7.54
N THR A 179 -10.49 16.06 -6.41
CA THR A 179 -10.73 16.77 -5.14
C THR A 179 -9.69 16.46 -4.07
N ILE A 180 -8.86 15.43 -4.26
CA ILE A 180 -7.94 14.94 -3.23
C ILE A 180 -6.63 15.74 -3.22
N ASP A 181 -6.22 16.21 -2.06
CA ASP A 181 -4.93 16.89 -1.89
C ASP A 181 -3.79 15.89 -1.95
N ALA A 182 -2.89 16.07 -2.92
CA ALA A 182 -1.69 15.25 -3.05
C ALA A 182 -0.72 15.46 -1.88
N ILE A 183 0.09 14.45 -1.59
CA ILE A 183 1.23 14.57 -0.67
C ILE A 183 2.18 15.64 -1.21
N THR A 184 2.52 16.62 -0.38
CA THR A 184 3.44 17.70 -0.75
C THR A 184 4.76 17.12 -1.24
N ALA A 185 5.20 17.54 -2.43
CA ALA A 185 6.40 17.08 -3.13
C ALA A 185 6.40 15.57 -3.51
N ALA A 186 5.25 14.88 -3.46
CA ALA A 186 5.12 13.47 -3.81
C ALA A 186 3.83 13.19 -4.63
N THR A 187 3.54 14.01 -5.62
CA THR A 187 2.33 13.88 -6.46
C THR A 187 2.31 12.58 -7.26
N ILE A 188 3.46 12.07 -7.72
CA ILE A 188 3.56 10.79 -8.43
C ILE A 188 3.13 9.64 -7.51
N SER A 189 3.65 9.61 -6.27
CA SER A 189 3.28 8.61 -5.27
C SER A 189 1.80 8.69 -4.92
N SER A 190 1.24 9.91 -4.82
CA SER A 190 -0.19 10.13 -4.57
C SER A 190 -1.07 9.59 -5.70
N ARG A 191 -0.68 9.82 -6.96
CA ARG A 191 -1.38 9.25 -8.13
C ARG A 191 -1.33 7.73 -8.12
N ALA A 192 -0.16 7.14 -7.84
CA ALA A 192 0.00 5.70 -7.78
C ALA A 192 -0.89 5.06 -6.71
N PHE A 193 -0.95 5.68 -5.53
CA PHE A 193 -1.84 5.24 -4.46
C PHE A 193 -3.31 5.31 -4.89
N LEU A 194 -3.77 6.46 -5.42
CA LEU A 194 -5.17 6.61 -5.87
C LEU A 194 -5.50 5.67 -7.05
N ASN A 195 -4.56 5.40 -7.94
CA ASN A 195 -4.73 4.42 -9.02
C ASN A 195 -4.95 3.01 -8.45
N ALA A 196 -4.20 2.62 -7.42
CA ALA A 196 -4.40 1.34 -6.74
C ALA A 196 -5.79 1.29 -6.07
N VAL A 197 -6.23 2.37 -5.40
CA VAL A 197 -7.56 2.47 -4.79
C VAL A 197 -8.67 2.37 -5.86
N ASN A 198 -8.54 3.07 -6.99
CA ASN A 198 -9.50 3.01 -8.08
C ASN A 198 -9.60 1.60 -8.69
N SER A 199 -8.46 0.92 -8.86
CA SER A 199 -8.43 -0.48 -9.30
C SER A 199 -9.13 -1.40 -8.30
N ALA A 200 -8.90 -1.21 -7.00
CA ALA A 200 -9.61 -1.95 -5.96
C ALA A 200 -11.12 -1.76 -6.03
N TYR A 201 -11.57 -0.53 -6.27
CA TYR A 201 -13.01 -0.24 -6.41
C TYR A 201 -13.62 -0.91 -7.65
N SER A 202 -12.91 -0.91 -8.78
CA SER A 202 -13.38 -1.60 -10.00
C SER A 202 -13.55 -3.11 -9.77
N VAL A 203 -12.65 -3.72 -8.98
CA VAL A 203 -12.76 -5.13 -8.59
C VAL A 203 -13.92 -5.34 -7.62
N PHE A 204 -14.10 -4.46 -6.63
CA PHE A 204 -15.22 -4.49 -5.69
C PHE A 204 -16.57 -4.47 -6.44
N LEU A 205 -16.74 -3.56 -7.41
CA LEU A 205 -17.96 -3.48 -8.21
C LEU A 205 -18.27 -4.78 -8.98
N LYS A 206 -17.24 -5.51 -9.43
CA LYS A 206 -17.42 -6.76 -10.18
C LYS A 206 -17.68 -7.97 -9.28
N ALA A 207 -17.20 -7.94 -8.04
CA ALA A 207 -17.14 -9.10 -7.16
C ALA A 207 -18.01 -8.98 -5.91
N SER A 208 -18.73 -7.87 -5.74
CA SER A 208 -19.62 -7.69 -4.58
C SER A 208 -20.75 -8.74 -4.58
N PRO A 209 -21.00 -9.44 -3.44
CA PRO A 209 -22.07 -10.43 -3.34
C PRO A 209 -23.49 -9.86 -3.51
N LEU A 210 -23.62 -8.55 -3.61
CA LEU A 210 -24.89 -7.84 -3.75
C LEU A 210 -25.34 -7.61 -5.20
N GLN A 211 -24.58 -8.18 -6.19
CA GLN A 211 -24.95 -8.15 -7.61
C GLN A 211 -25.58 -9.45 -8.06
#